data_713a4e66fc814184f589535d3845b578
#
_entry.id   713a4e66fc814184f589535d3845b578
#
_cell.length_a   1.000
_cell.length_b   1.000
_cell.length_c   1.000
_cell.angle_alpha   90.00
_cell.angle_beta   90.00
_cell.angle_gamma   90.00
#
_symmetry.space_group_name_H-M   'P 1'
#
loop_
_entity.id
_entity.type
_entity.pdbx_description
1 polymer ?
#
loop_
_entity_poly.entity_id
_entity_poly.type
_entity_poly.pdbx_seq_one_letter_code
_entity_poly.pdbx_strand_id
1 'polypeptide(L)'
;SRRQRQMCIRDSIISLDLVVELNGYMGDSCITVPVGHTNKKNAQLLKVTEEALFAGIKQAVPGNTVGDIGHAVESYVRPYGYDVLRDYVGHGIGIEMHEDPEIPNYGMPGHGPRLEEGMVICIEPMVTMGRADIITLRDGWGVVTADGLPAAHCEHTIAITGNGPRILTLRD
;
A
#
# COMPACT_ATOMS: atom_id res chain seq x y z
N SER A 1 -12.07 -17.41 -14.42
CA SER A 1 -13.08 -18.10 -13.61
C SER A 1 -14.34 -17.23 -13.48
N ARG A 2 -15.52 -17.85 -13.35
CA ARG A 2 -16.81 -17.13 -13.22
C ARG A 2 -16.89 -16.24 -11.97
N ARG A 3 -16.08 -16.48 -10.92
CA ARG A 3 -16.08 -15.68 -9.68
C ARG A 3 -15.47 -14.28 -9.86
N GLN A 4 -14.47 -14.13 -10.71
CA GLN A 4 -13.87 -12.82 -10.99
C GLN A 4 -14.81 -11.89 -11.78
N ARG A 5 -15.79 -12.41 -12.51
CA ARG A 5 -16.75 -11.60 -13.27
C ARG A 5 -17.80 -10.88 -12.41
N GLN A 6 -17.98 -11.28 -11.14
CA GLN A 6 -18.93 -10.63 -10.22
C GLN A 6 -18.34 -9.43 -9.49
N MET A 7 -17.03 -9.24 -9.50
CA MET A 7 -16.36 -8.16 -8.75
C MET A 7 -16.30 -6.83 -9.47
N CYS A 8 -16.44 -6.79 -10.79
CA CYS A 8 -16.40 -5.56 -11.57
C CYS A 8 -17.80 -5.09 -11.94
N ILE A 9 -18.58 -4.64 -10.95
CA ILE A 9 -19.87 -3.97 -11.19
C ILE A 9 -19.59 -2.47 -11.37
N ARG A 10 -20.43 -1.79 -12.18
CA ARG A 10 -20.43 -0.32 -12.24
C ARG A 10 -20.44 0.24 -10.83
N ASP A 11 -19.67 1.30 -10.60
CA ASP A 11 -19.52 2.00 -9.32
C ASP A 11 -18.62 1.29 -8.28
N SER A 12 -17.99 0.15 -8.63
CA SER A 12 -16.95 -0.50 -7.84
C SER A 12 -15.62 0.22 -7.97
N ILE A 13 -14.72 -0.04 -7.02
CA ILE A 13 -13.28 0.19 -7.16
C ILE A 13 -12.59 -1.15 -7.25
N ILE A 14 -11.47 -1.23 -7.96
CA ILE A 14 -10.68 -2.44 -8.12
C ILE A 14 -9.19 -2.13 -7.95
N SER A 15 -8.50 -2.92 -7.14
CA SER A 15 -7.05 -2.88 -7.03
C SER A 15 -6.45 -3.79 -8.10
N LEU A 16 -5.47 -3.27 -8.82
CA LEU A 16 -4.66 -3.98 -9.80
C LEU A 16 -3.24 -4.05 -9.24
N ASP A 17 -2.88 -5.22 -8.79
CA ASP A 17 -1.63 -5.52 -8.12
C ASP A 17 -0.81 -6.46 -8.99
N LEU A 18 0.45 -6.07 -9.30
CA LEU A 18 1.27 -6.72 -10.30
C LEU A 18 2.74 -6.78 -9.87
N VAL A 19 3.24 -8.01 -9.75
CA VAL A 19 4.67 -8.28 -9.61
C VAL A 19 5.25 -8.62 -10.98
N VAL A 20 6.42 -8.06 -11.28
CA VAL A 20 7.17 -8.33 -12.51
C VAL A 20 8.60 -8.72 -12.16
N GLU A 21 9.08 -9.82 -12.75
CA GLU A 21 10.49 -10.20 -12.72
C GLU A 21 11.18 -9.76 -14.00
N LEU A 22 12.34 -9.10 -13.87
CA LEU A 22 13.22 -8.77 -14.98
C LEU A 22 14.69 -9.05 -14.61
N ASN A 23 15.33 -9.97 -15.34
CA ASN A 23 16.73 -10.33 -15.14
C ASN A 23 17.07 -10.78 -13.71
N GLY A 24 16.15 -11.46 -13.03
CA GLY A 24 16.32 -11.96 -11.67
C GLY A 24 16.02 -10.93 -10.57
N TYR A 25 15.46 -9.78 -10.91
CA TYR A 25 14.99 -8.77 -9.95
C TYR A 25 13.49 -8.58 -10.04
N MET A 26 12.87 -8.44 -8.87
CA MET A 26 11.43 -8.21 -8.74
C MET A 26 11.11 -6.73 -8.65
N GLY A 27 9.97 -6.35 -9.18
CA GLY A 27 9.36 -5.03 -8.99
C GLY A 27 7.88 -5.21 -8.76
N ASP A 28 7.33 -4.49 -7.79
CA ASP A 28 5.95 -4.59 -7.35
C ASP A 28 5.23 -3.26 -7.42
N SER A 29 3.97 -3.27 -7.81
CA SER A 29 3.18 -2.04 -7.89
C SER A 29 1.69 -2.32 -7.90
N CYS A 30 0.95 -1.56 -7.13
CA CYS A 30 -0.50 -1.62 -7.07
C CYS A 30 -1.14 -0.26 -7.27
N ILE A 31 -2.30 -0.27 -7.94
CA ILE A 31 -3.18 0.89 -8.05
C ILE A 31 -4.63 0.47 -7.90
N THR A 32 -5.40 1.23 -7.14
CA THR A 32 -6.86 1.08 -7.10
C THR A 32 -7.51 2.10 -8.01
N VAL A 33 -8.35 1.63 -8.92
CA VAL A 33 -9.04 2.45 -9.92
C VAL A 33 -10.56 2.27 -9.86
N PRO A 34 -11.36 3.26 -10.26
CA PRO A 34 -12.80 3.10 -10.36
C PRO A 34 -13.19 2.29 -11.61
N VAL A 35 -14.24 1.49 -11.49
CA VAL A 35 -14.86 0.77 -12.60
C VAL A 35 -16.04 1.60 -13.13
N GLY A 36 -15.79 2.41 -14.14
CA GLY A 36 -16.76 3.38 -14.66
C GLY A 36 -16.87 4.62 -13.77
N HIS A 37 -18.09 5.03 -13.42
CA HIS A 37 -18.30 6.15 -12.50
C HIS A 37 -18.24 5.66 -11.06
N THR A 38 -17.56 6.42 -10.20
CA THR A 38 -17.54 6.12 -8.76
C THR A 38 -18.21 7.25 -7.97
N ASN A 39 -18.72 6.90 -6.80
CA ASN A 39 -19.31 7.89 -5.89
C ASN A 39 -18.22 8.76 -5.22
N LYS A 40 -18.62 9.90 -4.66
CA LYS A 40 -17.69 10.86 -4.04
C LYS A 40 -16.85 10.25 -2.90
N LYS A 41 -17.43 9.32 -2.13
CA LYS A 41 -16.74 8.68 -0.99
C LYS A 41 -15.61 7.77 -1.49
N ASN A 42 -15.89 6.94 -2.49
CA ASN A 42 -14.87 6.08 -3.09
C ASN A 42 -13.79 6.93 -3.80
N ALA A 43 -14.17 7.98 -4.53
CA ALA A 43 -13.20 8.89 -5.13
C ALA A 43 -12.28 9.55 -4.09
N GLN A 44 -12.82 9.93 -2.93
CA GLN A 44 -12.02 10.44 -1.82
C GLN A 44 -11.11 9.38 -1.23
N LEU A 45 -11.59 8.14 -1.03
CA LEU A 45 -10.77 7.03 -0.54
C LEU A 45 -9.57 6.79 -1.45
N LEU A 46 -9.78 6.68 -2.78
CA LEU A 46 -8.72 6.49 -3.75
C LEU A 46 -7.65 7.60 -3.65
N LYS A 47 -8.11 8.85 -3.66
CA LYS A 47 -7.22 10.01 -3.54
C LYS A 47 -6.42 10.00 -2.24
N VAL A 48 -7.07 9.75 -1.10
CA VAL A 48 -6.41 9.74 0.22
C VAL A 48 -5.41 8.59 0.32
N THR A 49 -5.71 7.42 -0.25
CA THR A 49 -4.81 6.27 -0.25
C THR A 49 -3.52 6.58 -1.06
N GLU A 50 -3.66 7.15 -2.24
CA GLU A 50 -2.53 7.57 -3.07
C GLU A 50 -1.69 8.66 -2.38
N GLU A 51 -2.33 9.68 -1.83
CA GLU A 51 -1.63 10.77 -1.11
C GLU A 51 -0.93 10.27 0.16
N ALA A 52 -1.52 9.28 0.86
CA ALA A 52 -0.88 8.62 2.01
C ALA A 52 0.36 7.82 1.59
N LEU A 53 0.32 7.12 0.45
CA LEU A 53 1.50 6.47 -0.12
C LEU A 53 2.63 7.48 -0.33
N PHE A 54 2.36 8.61 -0.97
CA PHE A 54 3.38 9.65 -1.19
C PHE A 54 3.85 10.32 0.11
N ALA A 55 3.01 10.38 1.14
CA ALA A 55 3.43 10.83 2.46
C ALA A 55 4.45 9.86 3.09
N GLY A 56 4.22 8.56 2.98
CA GLY A 56 5.15 7.51 3.40
C GLY A 56 6.46 7.54 2.60
N ILE A 57 6.37 7.63 1.26
CA ILE A 57 7.54 7.67 0.37
C ILE A 57 8.50 8.82 0.74
N LYS A 58 7.99 9.98 1.11
CA LYS A 58 8.83 11.12 1.54
C LYS A 58 9.68 10.80 2.77
N GLN A 59 9.30 9.82 3.59
CA GLN A 59 10.07 9.39 4.75
C GLN A 59 11.10 8.30 4.42
N ALA A 60 11.08 7.73 3.21
CA ALA A 60 12.00 6.69 2.78
C ALA A 60 13.39 7.27 2.44
N VAL A 61 14.05 7.84 3.43
CA VAL A 61 15.38 8.47 3.32
C VAL A 61 16.37 7.79 4.26
N PRO A 62 17.67 7.77 3.93
CA PRO A 62 18.69 7.20 4.81
C PRO A 62 18.65 7.81 6.20
N GLY A 63 18.69 6.96 7.23
CA GLY A 63 18.69 7.37 8.63
C GLY A 63 17.32 7.41 9.30
N ASN A 64 16.24 7.55 8.55
CA ASN A 64 14.88 7.32 9.06
C ASN A 64 14.66 5.83 9.36
N THR A 65 13.52 5.49 9.90
CA THR A 65 13.12 4.12 10.22
C THR A 65 11.84 3.74 9.50
N VAL A 66 11.52 2.45 9.46
CA VAL A 66 10.23 1.97 8.91
C VAL A 66 9.04 2.57 9.68
N GLY A 67 9.21 2.86 10.97
CA GLY A 67 8.19 3.52 11.79
C GLY A 67 7.90 4.96 11.36
N ASP A 68 8.87 5.67 10.79
CA ASP A 68 8.66 7.01 10.23
C ASP A 68 7.76 6.94 9.00
N ILE A 69 7.97 5.94 8.13
CA ILE A 69 7.11 5.67 6.96
C ILE A 69 5.68 5.38 7.42
N GLY A 70 5.52 4.38 8.30
CA GLY A 70 4.20 3.95 8.79
C GLY A 70 3.45 5.07 9.50
N HIS A 71 4.14 5.85 10.34
CA HIS A 71 3.55 7.00 11.01
C HIS A 71 3.04 8.05 10.01
N ALA A 72 3.81 8.35 8.97
CA ALA A 72 3.41 9.32 7.95
C ALA A 72 2.15 8.86 7.20
N VAL A 73 2.07 7.59 6.82
CA VAL A 73 0.89 6.99 6.17
C VAL A 73 -0.33 7.08 7.09
N GLU A 74 -0.24 6.53 8.31
CA GLU A 74 -1.34 6.50 9.27
C GLU A 74 -1.83 7.90 9.64
N SER A 75 -0.93 8.82 9.91
CA SER A 75 -1.25 10.20 10.26
C SER A 75 -1.95 10.95 9.12
N TYR A 76 -1.66 10.56 7.86
CA TYR A 76 -2.31 11.16 6.70
C TYR A 76 -3.79 10.72 6.56
N VAL A 77 -4.10 9.46 6.80
CA VAL A 77 -5.46 8.91 6.59
C VAL A 77 -6.43 9.21 7.74
N ARG A 78 -5.93 9.29 8.97
CA ARG A 78 -6.75 9.46 10.18
C ARG A 78 -7.68 10.68 10.19
N PRO A 79 -7.28 11.88 9.72
CA PRO A 79 -8.18 13.04 9.68
C PRO A 79 -9.42 12.86 8.80
N TYR A 80 -9.39 11.90 7.87
CA TYR A 80 -10.53 11.55 7.02
C TYR A 80 -11.47 10.53 7.67
N GLY A 81 -11.15 10.05 8.87
CA GLY A 81 -11.88 8.97 9.56
C GLY A 81 -11.58 7.59 8.99
N TYR A 82 -10.48 7.45 8.26
CA TYR A 82 -10.01 6.20 7.67
C TYR A 82 -8.97 5.52 8.58
N ASP A 83 -8.76 4.23 8.36
CA ASP A 83 -7.72 3.46 9.06
C ASP A 83 -6.87 2.68 8.03
N VAL A 84 -5.77 2.10 8.50
CA VAL A 84 -4.88 1.25 7.71
C VAL A 84 -4.90 -0.18 8.24
N LEU A 85 -4.81 -1.17 7.33
CA LEU A 85 -4.72 -2.57 7.73
C LEU A 85 -3.47 -2.80 8.58
N ARG A 86 -3.61 -3.74 9.56
CA ARG A 86 -2.52 -4.13 10.48
C ARG A 86 -1.91 -5.46 10.09
N ASP A 87 -2.69 -6.32 9.43
CA ASP A 87 -2.32 -7.69 9.10
C ASP A 87 -1.53 -7.81 7.80
N TYR A 88 -1.51 -6.75 7.01
CA TYR A 88 -0.77 -6.66 5.75
C TYR A 88 0.12 -5.43 5.75
N VAL A 89 1.37 -5.62 5.34
CA VAL A 89 2.42 -4.61 5.43
C VAL A 89 3.29 -4.66 4.17
N GLY A 90 3.96 -3.58 3.85
CA GLY A 90 4.98 -3.54 2.81
C GLY A 90 6.23 -4.31 3.23
N HIS A 91 7.19 -4.42 2.33
CA HIS A 91 8.32 -5.33 2.48
C HIS A 91 9.57 -4.83 1.73
N GLY A 92 10.72 -5.40 2.05
CA GLY A 92 11.88 -5.34 1.18
C GLY A 92 11.61 -6.13 -0.11
N ILE A 93 12.28 -5.75 -1.20
CA ILE A 93 12.15 -6.43 -2.49
C ILE A 93 13.48 -6.37 -3.25
N GLY A 94 13.79 -7.44 -3.97
CA GLY A 94 15.03 -7.54 -4.74
C GLY A 94 15.07 -8.78 -5.59
N ILE A 95 15.79 -9.81 -5.17
CA ILE A 95 15.84 -11.12 -5.83
C ILE A 95 14.57 -11.90 -5.50
N GLU A 96 14.12 -11.80 -4.23
CA GLU A 96 12.85 -12.37 -3.81
C GLU A 96 11.76 -11.28 -3.85
N MET A 97 10.51 -11.71 -4.03
CA MET A 97 9.35 -10.83 -4.01
C MET A 97 9.16 -10.18 -2.63
N HIS A 98 9.39 -10.94 -1.57
CA HIS A 98 9.30 -10.46 -0.20
C HIS A 98 10.65 -10.68 0.51
N GLU A 99 11.29 -9.60 0.88
CA GLU A 99 12.53 -9.57 1.65
C GLU A 99 12.34 -8.72 2.92
N ASP A 100 13.26 -8.85 3.89
CA ASP A 100 13.33 -7.91 5.02
C ASP A 100 13.72 -6.50 4.56
N PRO A 101 13.28 -5.44 5.28
CA PRO A 101 12.40 -5.46 6.43
C PRO A 101 10.90 -5.40 6.06
N GLU A 102 10.02 -5.79 7.00
CA GLU A 102 8.60 -5.40 6.92
C GLU A 102 8.44 -3.88 7.00
N ILE A 103 7.51 -3.33 6.21
CA ILE A 103 7.21 -1.89 6.13
C ILE A 103 5.74 -1.64 6.52
N PRO A 104 5.43 -1.59 7.82
CA PRO A 104 4.06 -1.34 8.28
C PRO A 104 3.55 0.04 7.83
N ASN A 105 2.25 0.11 7.53
CA ASN A 105 1.55 1.36 7.19
C ASN A 105 1.11 2.16 8.44
N TYR A 106 1.63 1.82 9.60
CA TYR A 106 1.41 2.43 10.91
C TYR A 106 2.69 2.34 11.73
N GLY A 107 2.80 3.15 12.78
CA GLY A 107 3.96 3.04 13.66
C GLY A 107 4.27 4.31 14.43
N MET A 108 5.41 4.24 15.11
CA MET A 108 5.94 5.36 15.88
C MET A 108 7.22 5.88 15.22
N PRO A 109 7.38 7.21 15.08
CA PRO A 109 8.60 7.79 14.54
C PRO A 109 9.86 7.33 15.26
N GLY A 110 10.90 7.04 14.51
CA GLY A 110 12.20 6.60 15.03
C GLY A 110 12.24 5.14 15.52
N HIS A 111 11.19 4.34 15.30
CA HIS A 111 11.13 2.93 15.72
C HIS A 111 11.27 1.97 14.55
N GLY A 112 11.79 0.77 14.85
CA GLY A 112 12.00 -0.30 13.88
C GLY A 112 13.32 -0.20 13.11
N PRO A 113 13.52 -1.04 12.08
CA PRO A 113 14.71 -1.05 11.25
C PRO A 113 15.04 0.32 10.65
N ARG A 114 16.34 0.67 10.63
CA ARG A 114 16.82 1.88 9.95
C ARG A 114 16.85 1.67 8.45
N LEU A 115 16.49 2.73 7.75
CA LEU A 115 16.60 2.80 6.31
C LEU A 115 18.03 3.19 5.92
N GLU A 116 18.61 2.42 5.01
CA GLU A 116 19.97 2.62 4.52
C GLU A 116 19.96 2.86 3.01
N GLU A 117 20.94 3.62 2.53
CA GLU A 117 21.13 3.81 1.10
C GLU A 117 21.38 2.47 0.40
N GLY A 118 20.71 2.24 -0.72
CA GLY A 118 20.75 1.00 -1.50
C GLY A 118 19.63 0.03 -1.19
N MET A 119 18.87 0.21 -0.11
CA MET A 119 17.67 -0.60 0.14
C MET A 119 16.61 -0.34 -0.94
N VAL A 120 15.91 -1.40 -1.33
CA VAL A 120 14.73 -1.34 -2.18
C VAL A 120 13.56 -1.93 -1.41
N ILE A 121 12.48 -1.18 -1.30
CA ILE A 121 11.32 -1.53 -0.47
C ILE A 121 10.01 -1.25 -1.20
N CYS A 122 8.96 -1.99 -0.87
CA CYS A 122 7.59 -1.70 -1.24
C CYS A 122 6.89 -0.94 -0.11
N ILE A 123 6.30 0.20 -0.46
CA ILE A 123 5.42 0.96 0.43
C ILE A 123 4.02 0.85 -0.16
N GLU A 124 3.10 0.24 0.60
CA GLU A 124 1.83 -0.26 0.08
C GLU A 124 0.66 -0.02 1.06
N PRO A 125 0.23 1.20 1.30
CA PRO A 125 -0.90 1.45 2.17
C PRO A 125 -2.18 0.79 1.66
N MET A 126 -2.75 -0.06 2.53
CA MET A 126 -4.09 -0.59 2.41
C MET A 126 -5.01 0.18 3.36
N VAL A 127 -5.79 1.11 2.81
CA VAL A 127 -6.62 2.05 3.56
C VAL A 127 -8.07 1.60 3.56
N THR A 128 -8.68 1.53 4.73
CA THR A 128 -10.11 1.21 4.91
C THR A 128 -10.92 2.47 5.17
N MET A 129 -12.12 2.54 4.59
CA MET A 129 -13.05 3.65 4.81
C MET A 129 -13.64 3.68 6.24
N GLY A 130 -13.43 2.62 7.00
CA GLY A 130 -13.88 2.43 8.37
C GLY A 130 -12.80 1.85 9.26
N ARG A 131 -13.11 0.72 9.92
CA ARG A 131 -12.18 0.06 10.84
C ARG A 131 -11.18 -0.82 10.09
N ALA A 132 -10.00 -1.01 10.69
CA ALA A 132 -8.94 -1.87 10.13
C ALA A 132 -9.22 -3.38 10.26
N ASP A 133 -10.25 -3.78 11.01
CA ASP A 133 -10.58 -5.20 11.22
C ASP A 133 -10.98 -5.88 9.90
N ILE A 134 -10.45 -7.07 9.67
CA ILE A 134 -10.73 -7.88 8.48
C ILE A 134 -11.26 -9.27 8.84
N ILE A 135 -11.91 -9.90 7.87
CA ILE A 135 -12.40 -11.27 7.95
C ILE A 135 -11.88 -12.05 6.76
N THR A 136 -11.13 -13.13 7.01
CA THR A 136 -10.78 -14.09 5.97
C THR A 136 -11.97 -14.99 5.69
N LEU A 137 -12.34 -15.10 4.42
CA LEU A 137 -13.47 -15.93 3.97
C LEU A 137 -13.12 -17.41 4.05
N ARG A 138 -14.16 -18.26 3.97
CA ARG A 138 -14.02 -19.72 4.09
C ARG A 138 -13.17 -20.38 3.01
N ASP A 139 -12.93 -19.68 1.91
CA ASP A 139 -12.08 -20.16 0.81
C ASP A 139 -10.56 -19.99 1.13
N GLY A 140 -10.23 -19.35 2.25
CA GLY A 140 -8.86 -19.10 2.69
C GLY A 140 -8.11 -18.03 1.91
N TRP A 141 -8.77 -17.41 0.90
CA TRP A 141 -8.16 -16.38 0.03
C TRP A 141 -8.87 -15.03 0.11
N GLY A 142 -10.21 -15.07 0.13
CA GLY A 142 -10.98 -13.84 0.17
C GLY A 142 -10.83 -13.15 1.52
N VAL A 143 -10.44 -11.88 1.50
CA VAL A 143 -10.39 -11.01 2.68
C VAL A 143 -11.34 -9.86 2.48
N VAL A 144 -12.14 -9.56 3.49
CA VAL A 144 -13.10 -8.45 3.46
C VAL A 144 -12.97 -7.63 4.73
N THR A 145 -13.29 -6.35 4.65
CA THR A 145 -13.41 -5.49 5.84
C THR A 145 -14.54 -5.99 6.74
N ALA A 146 -14.34 -6.04 8.03
CA ALA A 146 -15.33 -6.57 8.97
C ALA A 146 -16.61 -5.72 9.03
N ASP A 147 -16.52 -4.45 8.70
CA ASP A 147 -17.66 -3.51 8.65
C ASP A 147 -18.32 -3.43 7.25
N GLY A 148 -17.77 -4.12 6.25
CA GLY A 148 -18.29 -4.14 4.87
C GLY A 148 -18.07 -2.83 4.10
N LEU A 149 -17.27 -1.90 4.62
CA LEU A 149 -16.94 -0.66 3.93
C LEU A 149 -15.81 -0.87 2.92
N PRO A 150 -15.71 -0.03 1.87
CA PRO A 150 -14.64 -0.13 0.87
C PRO A 150 -13.25 0.04 1.47
N ALA A 151 -12.27 -0.64 0.85
CA ALA A 151 -10.85 -0.43 1.06
C ALA A 151 -10.17 -0.13 -0.28
N ALA A 152 -9.03 0.55 -0.24
CA ALA A 152 -8.20 0.84 -1.40
C ALA A 152 -6.74 0.51 -1.08
N HIS A 153 -6.00 0.11 -2.10
CA HIS A 153 -4.59 -0.25 -2.05
C HIS A 153 -3.83 0.50 -3.14
N CYS A 154 -2.73 1.12 -2.79
CA CYS A 154 -1.78 1.71 -3.72
C CYS A 154 -0.37 1.36 -3.28
N GLU A 155 0.53 1.13 -4.25
CA GLU A 155 1.88 0.67 -3.97
C GLU A 155 2.88 1.20 -4.98
N HIS A 156 4.09 1.42 -4.49
CA HIS A 156 5.27 1.61 -5.31
C HIS A 156 6.49 0.89 -4.73
N THR A 157 7.33 0.38 -5.63
CA THR A 157 8.72 -0.02 -5.32
C THR A 157 9.60 1.22 -5.29
N ILE A 158 10.34 1.40 -4.20
CA ILE A 158 11.14 2.59 -3.89
C ILE A 158 12.59 2.19 -3.64
N ALA A 159 13.53 2.80 -4.35
CA ALA A 159 14.94 2.74 -3.99
C ALA A 159 15.29 3.89 -3.04
N ILE A 160 15.94 3.58 -1.92
CA ILE A 160 16.46 4.56 -0.98
C ILE A 160 17.83 5.02 -1.47
N THR A 161 17.97 6.30 -1.78
CA THR A 161 19.23 6.87 -2.30
C THR A 161 19.71 8.02 -1.43
N GLY A 162 21.01 8.35 -1.53
CA GLY A 162 21.59 9.51 -0.84
C GLY A 162 20.95 10.86 -1.24
N ASN A 163 20.22 10.91 -2.37
CA ASN A 163 19.50 12.09 -2.84
C ASN A 163 17.99 12.04 -2.51
N GLY A 164 17.55 11.08 -1.71
CA GLY A 164 16.15 10.84 -1.35
C GLY A 164 15.56 9.62 -2.04
N PRO A 165 14.27 9.35 -1.81
CA PRO A 165 13.59 8.18 -2.38
C PRO A 165 13.44 8.31 -3.90
N ARG A 166 13.74 7.23 -4.61
CA ARG A 166 13.49 7.09 -6.05
C ARG A 166 12.40 6.07 -6.29
N ILE A 167 11.28 6.50 -6.86
CA ILE A 167 10.19 5.59 -7.24
C ILE A 167 10.62 4.86 -8.52
N LEU A 168 10.64 3.53 -8.47
CA LEU A 168 11.06 2.68 -9.59
C LEU A 168 9.88 2.30 -10.50
N THR A 169 8.66 2.33 -9.98
CA THR A 169 7.41 1.93 -10.66
C THR A 169 6.54 3.13 -11.06
N LEU A 170 7.12 4.33 -11.12
CA LEU A 170 6.40 5.51 -11.59
C LEU A 170 6.09 5.36 -13.09
N ARG A 171 4.87 5.74 -13.47
CA ARG A 171 4.48 5.80 -14.88
C ARG A 171 5.01 7.09 -15.51
N ASP A 172 5.52 6.97 -16.73
CA ASP A 172 5.87 8.11 -17.57
C ASP A 172 4.62 8.86 -18.05
#